data_b97e4161dc937587090bdcb9973e6cbd
#
_entry.id   b97e4161dc937587090bdcb9973e6cbd
#
_cell.length_a   1.000
_cell.length_b   1.000
_cell.length_c   1.000
_cell.angle_alpha   90.00
_cell.angle_beta   90.00
_cell.angle_gamma   90.00
#
_symmetry.space_group_name_H-M   'P 1'
#
loop_
_entity.id
_entity.type
_entity.pdbx_description
1 polymer ?
#
loop_
_entity_poly.entity_id
_entity_poly.type
_entity_poly.pdbx_seq_one_letter_code
_entity_poly.pdbx_strand_id
1 'polypeptide(L)'
;MLLLDSEAISAIANGPAARRDRVRALVTQMRRRDLPVATVAAVLAEVVRGRAADAAVFSSLKRERVVVHVVDARVGVRAGQLLGAVRRGSEMAVDAFLVAVADLAGGAIVATTEVKDLSLLASHSTNVRIVALQP
;
A
#
# COMPACT_ATOMS: atom_id res chain seq x y z
N MET A 1 -9.55 -6.40 -2.26
CA MET A 1 -9.01 -5.12 -1.76
C MET A 1 -7.74 -4.76 -2.51
N LEU A 2 -7.60 -3.51 -2.86
CA LEU A 2 -6.36 -2.95 -3.39
C LEU A 2 -5.70 -2.12 -2.29
N LEU A 3 -4.45 -2.44 -1.97
CA LEU A 3 -3.62 -1.64 -1.05
C LEU A 3 -2.66 -0.78 -1.86
N LEU A 4 -2.62 0.50 -1.52
CA LEU A 4 -1.73 1.48 -2.12
C LEU A 4 -0.56 1.72 -1.17
N ASP A 5 0.68 1.56 -1.65
CA ASP A 5 1.88 1.92 -0.90
C ASP A 5 2.16 3.42 -1.00
N SER A 6 3.27 3.87 -0.41
CA SER A 6 3.66 5.28 -0.43
C SER A 6 3.85 5.82 -1.85
N GLU A 7 4.42 5.03 -2.74
CA GLU A 7 4.63 5.45 -4.13
C GLU A 7 3.31 5.58 -4.89
N ALA A 8 2.36 4.69 -4.63
CA ALA A 8 1.02 4.76 -5.23
C ALA A 8 0.26 6.00 -4.75
N ILE A 9 0.30 6.29 -3.45
CA ILE A 9 -0.32 7.49 -2.89
C ILE A 9 0.33 8.75 -3.46
N SER A 10 1.66 8.81 -3.49
CA SER A 10 2.40 9.94 -4.06
C SER A 10 2.07 10.14 -5.54
N ALA A 11 1.93 9.05 -6.29
CA ALA A 11 1.60 9.11 -7.71
C ALA A 11 0.23 9.76 -7.95
N ILE A 12 -0.79 9.39 -7.17
CA ILE A 12 -2.12 9.99 -7.29
C ILE A 12 -2.09 11.46 -6.91
N ALA A 13 -1.36 11.80 -5.86
CA ALA A 13 -1.33 13.16 -5.32
C ALA A 13 -0.52 14.13 -6.20
N ASN A 14 0.70 13.74 -6.57
CA ASN A 14 1.68 14.63 -7.17
C ASN A 14 2.56 13.97 -8.23
N GLY A 15 2.24 12.76 -8.63
CA GLY A 15 3.14 11.97 -9.47
C GLY A 15 3.09 12.32 -10.95
N PRO A 16 4.02 11.71 -11.73
CA PRO A 16 3.97 11.80 -13.19
C PRO A 16 2.66 11.24 -13.73
N ALA A 17 2.18 11.81 -14.83
CA ALA A 17 0.89 11.47 -15.42
C ALA A 17 0.73 9.96 -15.69
N ALA A 18 1.76 9.31 -16.25
CA ALA A 18 1.71 7.88 -16.58
C ALA A 18 1.48 7.01 -15.34
N ARG A 19 2.19 7.28 -14.26
CA ARG A 19 2.06 6.52 -13.02
C ARG A 19 0.72 6.80 -12.34
N ARG A 20 0.32 8.07 -12.30
CA ARG A 20 -0.99 8.48 -11.77
C ARG A 20 -2.13 7.78 -12.50
N ASP A 21 -2.07 7.75 -13.83
CA ASP A 21 -3.09 7.12 -14.65
C ASP A 21 -3.15 5.60 -14.42
N ARG A 22 -1.99 4.98 -14.21
CA ARG A 22 -1.91 3.55 -13.87
C ARG A 22 -2.62 3.24 -12.55
N VAL A 23 -2.36 4.05 -11.51
CA VAL A 23 -3.02 3.88 -10.21
C VAL A 23 -4.52 4.10 -10.34
N ARG A 24 -4.93 5.16 -11.04
CA ARG A 24 -6.36 5.45 -11.26
C ARG A 24 -7.07 4.34 -12.00
N ALA A 25 -6.41 3.71 -12.98
CA ALA A 25 -6.97 2.58 -13.69
C ALA A 25 -7.22 1.39 -12.76
N LEU A 26 -6.27 1.09 -11.85
CA LEU A 26 -6.45 0.04 -10.86
C LEU A 26 -7.59 0.36 -9.90
N VAL A 27 -7.66 1.59 -9.41
CA VAL A 27 -8.76 2.04 -8.54
C VAL A 27 -10.11 1.90 -9.24
N THR A 28 -10.20 2.31 -10.50
CA THR A 28 -11.43 2.18 -11.29
C THR A 28 -11.86 0.73 -11.43
N GLN A 29 -10.94 -0.17 -11.69
CA GLN A 29 -11.23 -1.60 -11.78
C GLN A 29 -11.81 -2.15 -10.47
N MET A 30 -11.25 -1.74 -9.34
CA MET A 30 -11.74 -2.17 -8.04
C MET A 30 -13.15 -1.65 -7.77
N ARG A 31 -13.40 -0.39 -8.09
CA ARG A 31 -14.74 0.22 -7.91
C ARG A 31 -15.79 -0.44 -8.75
N ARG A 32 -15.47 -0.81 -9.97
CA ARG A 32 -16.39 -1.53 -10.86
C ARG A 32 -16.80 -2.88 -10.30
N ARG A 33 -15.96 -3.46 -9.45
CA ARG A 33 -16.22 -4.74 -8.77
C ARG A 33 -16.74 -4.55 -7.35
N ASP A 34 -17.00 -3.33 -6.96
CA ASP A 34 -17.41 -2.97 -5.59
C ASP A 34 -16.42 -3.47 -4.53
N LEU A 35 -15.12 -3.36 -4.83
CA LEU A 35 -14.05 -3.78 -3.94
C LEU A 35 -13.35 -2.57 -3.33
N PRO A 36 -12.93 -2.64 -2.06
CA PRO A 36 -12.32 -1.50 -1.38
C PRO A 36 -10.91 -1.19 -1.87
N VAL A 37 -10.57 0.10 -1.80
CA VAL A 37 -9.23 0.63 -1.99
C VAL A 37 -8.75 1.17 -0.65
N ALA A 38 -7.55 0.82 -0.25
CA ALA A 38 -7.06 1.11 1.08
C ALA A 38 -5.55 1.40 1.09
N THR A 39 -5.10 1.88 2.21
CA THR A 39 -3.68 1.97 2.56
C THR A 39 -3.54 1.66 4.04
N VAL A 40 -2.33 1.75 4.57
CA VAL A 40 -2.04 1.52 5.99
C VAL A 40 -1.56 2.81 6.62
N ALA A 41 -1.95 3.07 7.87
CA ALA A 41 -1.61 4.31 8.57
C ALA A 41 -0.10 4.62 8.55
N ALA A 42 0.75 3.60 8.64
CA ALA A 42 2.21 3.78 8.58
C ALA A 42 2.69 4.35 7.24
N VAL A 43 1.97 4.12 6.13
CA VAL A 43 2.29 4.69 4.82
C VAL A 43 2.18 6.21 4.85
N LEU A 44 1.24 6.75 5.62
CA LEU A 44 1.08 8.20 5.73
C LEU A 44 2.34 8.87 6.29
N ALA A 45 3.09 8.18 7.17
CA ALA A 45 4.35 8.71 7.69
C ALA A 45 5.43 8.86 6.61
N GLU A 46 5.29 8.16 5.50
CA GLU A 46 6.22 8.27 4.37
C GLU A 46 5.84 9.37 3.38
N VAL A 47 4.57 9.75 3.31
CA VAL A 47 4.08 10.70 2.29
C VAL A 47 3.72 12.07 2.86
N VAL A 48 3.34 12.16 4.13
CA VAL A 48 3.02 13.42 4.82
C VAL A 48 4.30 14.01 5.39
N ARG A 49 4.57 15.30 5.12
CA ARG A 49 5.82 15.96 5.54
C ARG A 49 5.61 17.27 6.29
N GLY A 50 4.36 17.63 6.62
CA GLY A 50 4.05 18.89 7.26
C GLY A 50 4.20 20.10 6.33
N ARG A 51 3.97 19.89 5.03
CA ARG A 51 4.10 20.93 4.00
C ARG A 51 2.76 21.21 3.34
N ALA A 52 2.66 22.35 2.63
CA ALA A 52 1.47 22.68 1.85
C ALA A 52 1.11 21.59 0.82
N ALA A 53 2.10 20.88 0.26
CA ALA A 53 1.88 19.80 -0.69
C ALA A 53 1.10 18.61 -0.09
N ASP A 54 1.06 18.47 1.24
CA ASP A 54 0.29 17.42 1.90
C ASP A 54 -1.22 17.53 1.60
N ALA A 55 -1.70 18.73 1.29
CA ALA A 55 -3.11 18.94 0.93
C ALA A 55 -3.53 18.07 -0.27
N ALA A 56 -2.64 17.88 -1.25
CA ALA A 56 -2.90 17.01 -2.40
C ALA A 56 -3.00 15.54 -1.98
N VAL A 57 -2.23 15.10 -1.00
CA VAL A 57 -2.32 13.75 -0.42
C VAL A 57 -3.71 13.56 0.20
N PHE A 58 -4.09 14.44 1.12
CA PHE A 58 -5.38 14.31 1.81
C PHE A 58 -6.57 14.40 0.88
N SER A 59 -6.55 15.31 -0.09
CA SER A 59 -7.63 15.42 -1.05
C SER A 59 -7.73 14.20 -1.97
N SER A 60 -6.60 13.58 -2.32
CA SER A 60 -6.58 12.35 -3.11
C SER A 60 -7.14 11.17 -2.35
N LEU A 61 -6.77 11.01 -1.08
CA LEU A 61 -7.31 9.94 -0.22
C LEU A 61 -8.84 10.06 -0.12
N LYS A 62 -9.34 11.28 0.06
CA LYS A 62 -10.78 11.55 0.16
C LYS A 62 -11.49 11.31 -1.18
N ARG A 63 -10.96 11.85 -2.26
CA ARG A 63 -11.55 11.73 -3.60
C ARG A 63 -11.63 10.27 -4.04
N GLU A 64 -10.58 9.52 -3.81
CA GLU A 64 -10.50 8.10 -4.16
C GLU A 64 -11.11 7.17 -3.10
N ARG A 65 -11.66 7.74 -2.02
CA ARG A 65 -12.28 6.98 -0.92
C ARG A 65 -11.36 5.90 -0.39
N VAL A 66 -10.10 6.24 -0.18
CA VAL A 66 -9.09 5.30 0.33
C VAL A 66 -9.31 5.09 1.83
N VAL A 67 -9.53 3.85 2.23
CA VAL A 67 -9.64 3.48 3.64
C VAL A 67 -8.23 3.37 4.22
N VAL A 68 -8.01 3.97 5.39
CA VAL A 68 -6.71 3.89 6.07
C VAL A 68 -6.82 2.87 7.20
N HIS A 69 -6.13 1.74 7.06
CA HIS A 69 -6.09 0.70 8.09
C HIS A 69 -5.11 1.07 9.18
N VAL A 70 -5.51 0.86 10.42
CA VAL A 70 -4.63 1.07 11.58
C VAL A 70 -3.60 -0.05 11.69
N VAL A 71 -2.45 0.26 12.28
CA VAL A 71 -1.45 -0.74 12.65
C VAL A 71 -1.67 -1.06 14.12
N ASP A 72 -2.46 -2.09 14.37
CA ASP A 72 -2.70 -2.60 15.72
C ASP A 72 -1.69 -3.71 16.08
N ALA A 73 -1.85 -4.29 17.27
CA ALA A 73 -0.95 -5.34 17.75
C ALA A 73 -0.95 -6.57 16.81
N ARG A 74 -2.11 -6.93 16.27
CA ARG A 74 -2.23 -8.09 15.36
C ARG A 74 -1.44 -7.88 14.09
N VAL A 75 -1.55 -6.70 13.50
CA VAL A 75 -0.76 -6.31 12.30
C VAL A 75 0.72 -6.28 12.64
N GLY A 76 1.10 -5.68 13.77
CA GLY A 76 2.50 -5.61 14.20
C GLY A 76 3.14 -6.98 14.37
N VAL A 77 2.45 -7.90 15.02
CA VAL A 77 2.95 -9.27 15.23
C VAL A 77 3.13 -10.00 13.88
N ARG A 78 2.12 -9.91 13.00
CA ARG A 78 2.22 -10.56 11.69
C ARG A 78 3.35 -9.96 10.85
N ALA A 79 3.50 -8.66 10.85
CA ALA A 79 4.60 -7.97 10.17
C ALA A 79 5.97 -8.44 10.68
N GLY A 80 6.12 -8.57 12.00
CA GLY A 80 7.35 -9.09 12.60
C GLY A 80 7.67 -10.52 12.16
N GLN A 81 6.65 -11.37 12.08
CA GLN A 81 6.82 -12.74 11.59
C GLN A 81 7.28 -12.77 10.12
N LEU A 82 6.71 -11.90 9.28
CA LEU A 82 7.13 -11.78 7.88
C LEU A 82 8.57 -11.31 7.76
N LEU A 83 8.95 -10.28 8.52
CA LEU A 83 10.32 -9.76 8.55
C LEU A 83 11.31 -10.84 8.99
N GLY A 84 10.98 -11.60 10.03
CA GLY A 84 11.80 -12.70 10.51
C GLY A 84 11.98 -13.80 9.46
N ALA A 85 10.91 -14.14 8.74
CA ALA A 85 10.95 -15.18 7.71
C ALA A 85 11.86 -14.80 6.54
N VAL A 86 11.92 -13.52 6.17
CA VAL A 86 12.80 -13.03 5.10
C VAL A 86 14.15 -12.52 5.61
N ARG A 87 14.41 -12.60 6.92
CA ARG A 87 15.64 -12.15 7.57
C ARG A 87 15.94 -10.67 7.29
N ARG A 88 14.92 -9.84 7.42
CA ARG A 88 15.03 -8.38 7.30
C ARG A 88 14.65 -7.72 8.62
N GLY A 89 15.08 -6.48 8.78
CA GLY A 89 14.79 -5.69 9.95
C GLY A 89 13.78 -4.59 9.70
N SER A 90 13.78 -3.61 10.61
CA SER A 90 12.80 -2.52 10.61
C SER A 90 12.87 -1.59 9.39
N GLU A 91 13.92 -1.66 8.57
CA GLU A 91 14.01 -0.92 7.31
C GLU A 91 12.90 -1.28 6.33
N MET A 92 12.31 -2.46 6.45
CA MET A 92 11.19 -2.91 5.64
C MET A 92 9.87 -2.95 6.42
N ALA A 93 9.78 -2.26 7.55
CA ALA A 93 8.61 -2.35 8.44
C ALA A 93 7.32 -1.90 7.76
N VAL A 94 7.34 -0.79 7.02
CA VAL A 94 6.13 -0.27 6.35
C VAL A 94 5.65 -1.26 5.28
N ASP A 95 6.54 -1.82 4.49
CA ASP A 95 6.21 -2.85 3.51
C ASP A 95 5.64 -4.10 4.20
N ALA A 96 6.21 -4.48 5.35
CA ALA A 96 5.72 -5.61 6.13
C ALA A 96 4.30 -5.34 6.68
N PHE A 97 3.99 -4.11 7.09
CA PHE A 97 2.63 -3.75 7.51
C PHE A 97 1.63 -3.87 6.37
N LEU A 98 2.01 -3.45 5.16
CA LEU A 98 1.14 -3.60 3.98
C LEU A 98 0.83 -5.07 3.70
N VAL A 99 1.85 -5.91 3.67
CA VAL A 99 1.67 -7.34 3.43
C VAL A 99 0.89 -8.01 4.57
N ALA A 100 1.15 -7.60 5.83
CA ALA A 100 0.43 -8.14 6.98
C ALA A 100 -1.07 -7.80 6.91
N VAL A 101 -1.41 -6.57 6.58
CA VAL A 101 -2.82 -6.16 6.42
C VAL A 101 -3.48 -6.95 5.29
N ALA A 102 -2.80 -7.11 4.16
CA ALA A 102 -3.29 -7.91 3.04
C ALA A 102 -3.55 -9.36 3.43
N ASP A 103 -2.60 -9.97 4.13
CA ASP A 103 -2.68 -11.36 4.56
C ASP A 103 -3.82 -11.57 5.58
N LEU A 104 -3.92 -10.69 6.57
CA LEU A 104 -4.95 -10.75 7.60
C LEU A 104 -6.35 -10.47 7.06
N ALA A 105 -6.45 -9.77 5.93
CA ALA A 105 -7.72 -9.54 5.25
C ALA A 105 -8.16 -10.71 4.36
N GLY A 106 -7.38 -11.79 4.31
CA GLY A 106 -7.68 -12.94 3.45
C GLY A 106 -7.17 -12.80 2.02
N GLY A 107 -6.35 -11.80 1.75
CA GLY A 107 -5.75 -11.54 0.46
C GLY A 107 -6.05 -10.15 -0.08
N ALA A 108 -5.11 -9.62 -0.86
CA ALA A 108 -5.22 -8.31 -1.48
C ALA A 108 -4.24 -8.18 -2.64
N ILE A 109 -4.43 -7.14 -3.43
CA ILE A 109 -3.46 -6.67 -4.42
C ILE A 109 -2.74 -5.48 -3.80
N VAL A 110 -1.42 -5.47 -3.83
CA VAL A 110 -0.60 -4.34 -3.38
C VAL A 110 0.04 -3.69 -4.61
N ALA A 111 -0.26 -2.41 -4.84
CA ALA A 111 0.29 -1.64 -5.95
C ALA A 111 1.53 -0.87 -5.47
N THR A 112 2.65 -1.05 -6.17
CA THR A 112 3.95 -0.53 -5.75
C THR A 112 4.91 -0.32 -6.92
N THR A 113 5.92 0.51 -6.71
CA THR A 113 7.11 0.53 -7.57
C THR A 113 8.22 -0.37 -7.02
N GLU A 114 8.13 -0.77 -5.75
CA GLU A 114 9.11 -1.61 -5.05
C GLU A 114 8.73 -3.10 -5.09
N VAL A 115 8.58 -3.62 -6.30
CA VAL A 115 8.07 -4.99 -6.52
C VAL A 115 8.92 -6.04 -5.82
N LYS A 116 10.24 -5.89 -5.85
CA LYS A 116 11.17 -6.89 -5.32
C LYS A 116 10.97 -7.11 -3.82
N ASP A 117 10.97 -6.03 -3.04
CA ASP A 117 10.88 -6.12 -1.59
C ASP A 117 9.50 -6.61 -1.13
N LEU A 118 8.45 -6.07 -1.72
CA LEU A 118 7.10 -6.50 -1.39
C LEU A 118 6.82 -7.94 -1.83
N SER A 119 7.34 -8.38 -2.98
CA SER A 119 7.21 -9.77 -3.42
C SER A 119 7.93 -10.73 -2.49
N LEU A 120 9.09 -10.33 -1.97
CA LEU A 120 9.83 -11.13 -0.99
C LEU A 120 8.98 -11.38 0.25
N LEU A 121 8.39 -10.33 0.82
CA LEU A 121 7.50 -10.45 1.99
C LEU A 121 6.25 -11.25 1.66
N ALA A 122 5.63 -11.00 0.52
CA ALA A 122 4.41 -11.66 0.09
C ALA A 122 4.60 -13.16 -0.17
N SER A 123 5.83 -13.62 -0.42
CA SER A 123 6.12 -15.04 -0.61
C SER A 123 5.83 -15.89 0.64
N HIS A 124 5.76 -15.25 1.80
CA HIS A 124 5.43 -15.89 3.09
C HIS A 124 3.98 -15.63 3.53
N SER A 125 3.13 -15.20 2.62
CA SER A 125 1.70 -14.96 2.88
C SER A 125 0.86 -15.67 1.82
N THR A 126 -0.46 -15.74 2.07
CA THR A 126 -1.40 -16.38 1.15
C THR A 126 -2.22 -15.31 0.43
N ASN A 127 -2.42 -15.47 -0.89
CA ASN A 127 -3.33 -14.62 -1.67
C ASN A 127 -2.95 -13.13 -1.69
N VAL A 128 -1.69 -12.79 -1.47
CA VAL A 128 -1.20 -11.42 -1.63
C VAL A 128 -0.48 -11.33 -2.98
N ARG A 129 -1.00 -10.46 -3.85
CA ARG A 129 -0.44 -10.21 -5.19
C ARG A 129 0.19 -8.84 -5.24
N ILE A 130 1.37 -8.76 -5.85
CA ILE A 130 2.07 -7.50 -6.03
C ILE A 130 1.92 -7.07 -7.48
N VAL A 131 1.50 -5.82 -7.68
CA VAL A 131 1.32 -5.23 -9.00
C VAL A 131 2.25 -4.03 -9.16
N ALA A 132 3.02 -4.05 -10.22
CA ALA A 132 3.95 -2.98 -10.54
C ALA A 132 3.22 -1.75 -11.08
N LEU A 133 3.61 -0.58 -10.58
CA LEU A 133 3.11 0.72 -11.05
C LEU A 133 3.97 1.32 -12.16
N GLN A 134 5.04 0.67 -12.52
CA GLN A 134 5.93 1.18 -13.55
C GLN A 134 5.31 1.07 -14.92
N PRO A 135 5.54 2.06 -15.76
CA PRO A 135 5.15 1.98 -17.15
C PRO A 135 5.96 0.92 -17.87
#